data_2da4c1d0c6ba2047e7eb8db510547afc
#
_entry.id   2da4c1d0c6ba2047e7eb8db510547afc
#
_cell.length_a   1.000
_cell.length_b   1.000
_cell.length_c   1.000
_cell.angle_alpha   90.00
_cell.angle_beta   90.00
_cell.angle_gamma   90.00
#
_symmetry.space_group_name_H-M   'P 1'
#
loop_
_entity.id
_entity.type
_entity.pdbx_description
1 polymer ?
#
loop_
_entity_poly.entity_id
_entity_poly.type
_entity_poly.pdbx_seq_one_letter_code
_entity_poly.pdbx_strand_id
1 'polypeptide(L)'
;MSLSTKHLLGIRDLTKEDIHLILDTASQFKEVLQRPIKKVPTLRDVTIVNLFYENSTRTRMSFELAERRLSADVLNFAASSSSAAKGETLLDTVNNILSMKVDMVVMRHSASGAPHFLAQHIPAAIVNAGDGINEHPTQALLDAFSIREKLGGLEGKKVAILGDIMHSRVALSNIYLLKKMGAEIMVAGPPTLIPPYLQEAFDVRVEYNLRKALEWCDVANVLRIQLERQNQVLFSSLREYNLAYGVKKSMLDSLGKEIVIMHPGPINRGVELDSDVADSKQSIILQQVENGVAVRMAVLYLLAGGKGE
;
A
#
# COMPACT_ATOMS: atom_id res chain seq x y z
N MET A 1 -22.72 -7.10 3.90
CA MET A 1 -21.64 -7.98 3.35
C MET A 1 -20.42 -7.82 4.23
N SER A 2 -19.70 -8.88 4.58
CA SER A 2 -18.50 -8.83 5.41
C SER A 2 -17.38 -9.59 4.72
N LEU A 3 -16.13 -9.28 5.08
CA LEU A 3 -14.96 -10.04 4.63
C LEU A 3 -14.96 -11.46 5.23
N SER A 4 -14.31 -12.39 4.57
CA SER A 4 -14.09 -13.75 5.07
C SER A 4 -13.15 -13.79 6.29
N THR A 5 -12.43 -12.70 6.56
CA THR A 5 -11.45 -12.54 7.64
C THR A 5 -11.84 -11.43 8.62
N LYS A 6 -11.50 -11.62 9.90
CA LYS A 6 -11.66 -10.64 10.96
C LYS A 6 -10.63 -9.51 10.92
N HIS A 7 -9.48 -9.75 10.31
CA HIS A 7 -8.33 -8.84 10.28
C HIS A 7 -7.86 -8.63 8.85
N LEU A 8 -7.26 -7.49 8.55
CA LEU A 8 -6.51 -7.27 7.31
C LEU A 8 -5.02 -7.27 7.64
N LEU A 9 -4.39 -8.44 7.70
CA LEU A 9 -2.97 -8.59 8.05
C LEU A 9 -2.07 -8.56 6.83
N GLY A 10 -2.51 -9.12 5.71
CA GLY A 10 -1.80 -9.18 4.44
C GLY A 10 -2.75 -9.47 3.28
N ILE A 11 -2.24 -9.35 2.07
CA ILE A 11 -2.97 -9.76 0.85
C ILE A 11 -2.98 -11.28 0.71
N ARG A 12 -2.00 -11.95 1.29
CA ARG A 12 -1.93 -13.43 1.24
C ARG A 12 -3.18 -14.10 1.79
N ASP A 13 -3.77 -13.51 2.81
CA ASP A 13 -4.89 -14.08 3.57
C ASP A 13 -6.26 -13.75 2.96
N LEU A 14 -6.32 -12.79 2.01
CA LEU A 14 -7.56 -12.43 1.31
C LEU A 14 -7.86 -13.39 0.16
N THR A 15 -9.13 -13.71 0.00
CA THR A 15 -9.63 -14.38 -1.22
C THR A 15 -9.76 -13.40 -2.39
N LYS A 16 -9.95 -13.92 -3.60
CA LYS A 16 -10.25 -13.08 -4.78
C LYS A 16 -11.56 -12.33 -4.60
N GLU A 17 -12.53 -12.97 -3.98
CA GLU A 17 -13.85 -12.43 -3.65
C GLU A 17 -13.76 -11.30 -2.63
N ASP A 18 -12.93 -11.43 -1.58
CA ASP A 18 -12.68 -10.35 -0.62
C ASP A 18 -12.05 -9.13 -1.30
N ILE A 19 -11.09 -9.35 -2.20
CA ILE A 19 -10.47 -8.26 -2.96
C ILE A 19 -11.52 -7.55 -3.82
N HIS A 20 -12.36 -8.28 -4.57
CA HIS A 20 -13.45 -7.71 -5.35
C HIS A 20 -14.39 -6.89 -4.46
N LEU A 21 -14.84 -7.47 -3.34
CA LEU A 21 -15.73 -6.79 -2.41
C LEU A 21 -15.13 -5.48 -1.88
N ILE A 22 -13.84 -5.47 -1.51
CA ILE A 22 -13.16 -4.25 -1.07
C ILE A 22 -13.11 -3.22 -2.19
N LEU A 23 -12.73 -3.62 -3.41
CA LEU A 23 -12.60 -2.69 -4.53
C LEU A 23 -13.97 -2.11 -4.97
N ASP A 24 -15.03 -2.92 -4.92
CA ASP A 24 -16.40 -2.48 -5.27
C ASP A 24 -16.95 -1.52 -4.19
N THR A 25 -16.73 -1.85 -2.92
CA THR A 25 -17.09 -0.97 -1.79
C THR A 25 -16.29 0.35 -1.86
N ALA A 26 -15.01 0.29 -2.25
CA ALA A 26 -14.18 1.48 -2.43
C ALA A 26 -14.70 2.39 -3.55
N SER A 27 -15.25 1.82 -4.63
CA SER A 27 -15.90 2.58 -5.71
C SER A 27 -17.08 3.40 -5.17
N GLN A 28 -17.93 2.78 -4.33
CA GLN A 28 -19.05 3.47 -3.69
C GLN A 28 -18.58 4.59 -2.74
N PHE A 29 -17.55 4.35 -1.93
CA PHE A 29 -17.00 5.39 -1.07
C PHE A 29 -16.28 6.49 -1.84
N LYS A 30 -15.70 6.21 -2.99
CA LYS A 30 -15.14 7.24 -3.86
C LYS A 30 -16.23 8.22 -4.34
N GLU A 31 -17.42 7.73 -4.68
CA GLU A 31 -18.57 8.59 -4.99
C GLU A 31 -18.95 9.47 -3.80
N VAL A 32 -18.93 8.93 -2.57
CA VAL A 32 -19.16 9.72 -1.36
C VAL A 32 -18.15 10.85 -1.20
N LEU A 33 -16.87 10.61 -1.53
CA LEU A 33 -15.82 11.63 -1.47
C LEU A 33 -16.03 12.80 -2.47
N GLN A 34 -16.81 12.60 -3.51
CA GLN A 34 -17.16 13.65 -4.48
C GLN A 34 -18.40 14.46 -4.06
N ARG A 35 -19.14 14.04 -3.03
CA ARG A 35 -20.34 14.75 -2.56
C ARG A 35 -19.98 16.04 -1.80
N PRO A 36 -20.88 17.04 -1.73
CA PRO A 36 -20.70 18.17 -0.83
C PRO A 36 -20.52 17.74 0.63
N ILE A 37 -21.35 16.80 1.10
CA ILE A 37 -21.22 16.16 2.43
C ILE A 37 -20.48 14.83 2.25
N LYS A 38 -19.20 14.82 2.63
CA LYS A 38 -18.29 13.69 2.45
C LYS A 38 -18.23 12.76 3.66
N LYS A 39 -19.19 12.85 4.58
CA LYS A 39 -19.25 12.08 5.83
C LYS A 39 -20.48 11.19 5.83
N VAL A 40 -20.30 9.95 6.26
CA VAL A 40 -21.37 8.95 6.40
C VAL A 40 -21.34 8.35 7.81
N PRO A 41 -22.50 8.05 8.45
CA PRO A 41 -22.54 7.62 9.86
C PRO A 41 -22.35 6.10 10.04
N THR A 42 -21.62 5.44 9.14
CA THR A 42 -21.53 3.97 9.08
C THR A 42 -20.70 3.34 10.20
N LEU A 43 -19.80 4.10 10.85
CA LEU A 43 -18.99 3.65 11.98
C LEU A 43 -19.22 4.54 13.22
N ARG A 44 -20.44 5.10 13.38
CA ARG A 44 -20.79 5.79 14.62
C ARG A 44 -20.65 4.82 15.80
N ASP A 45 -20.11 5.31 16.91
CA ASP A 45 -19.86 4.54 18.15
C ASP A 45 -18.82 3.42 18.00
N VAL A 46 -18.04 3.40 16.88
CA VAL A 46 -16.87 2.54 16.71
C VAL A 46 -15.62 3.35 17.02
N THR A 47 -14.81 2.88 17.96
CA THR A 47 -13.54 3.51 18.33
C THR A 47 -12.38 2.81 17.63
N ILE A 48 -11.60 3.57 16.89
CA ILE A 48 -10.44 3.08 16.15
C ILE A 48 -9.18 3.75 16.69
N VAL A 49 -8.13 2.96 16.97
CA VAL A 49 -6.83 3.49 17.36
C VAL A 49 -5.79 3.30 16.25
N ASN A 50 -5.08 4.38 15.94
CA ASN A 50 -3.94 4.38 15.04
C ASN A 50 -2.64 4.20 15.84
N LEU A 51 -2.03 3.00 15.77
CA LEU A 51 -0.78 2.64 16.43
C LEU A 51 0.39 2.70 15.44
N PHE A 52 1.06 3.83 15.37
CA PHE A 52 2.17 4.05 14.44
C PHE A 52 3.51 4.05 15.17
N TYR A 53 4.19 2.90 15.15
CA TYR A 53 5.56 2.71 15.66
C TYR A 53 6.64 3.06 14.63
N GLU A 54 6.28 3.15 13.36
CA GLU A 54 7.12 3.65 12.27
C GLU A 54 6.51 4.93 11.69
N ASN A 55 7.32 5.97 11.50
CA ASN A 55 6.86 7.26 11.00
C ASN A 55 6.21 7.14 9.61
N SER A 56 5.00 7.66 9.46
CA SER A 56 4.32 7.77 8.19
C SER A 56 3.23 8.82 8.23
N THR A 57 3.54 10.01 7.77
CA THR A 57 2.57 11.11 7.73
C THR A 57 1.39 10.80 6.82
N ARG A 58 1.64 10.41 5.57
CA ARG A 58 0.57 10.15 4.59
C ARG A 58 -0.34 9.01 4.99
N THR A 59 0.22 7.85 5.37
CA THR A 59 -0.60 6.68 5.72
C THR A 59 -1.47 6.99 6.93
N ARG A 60 -0.92 7.61 7.99
CA ARG A 60 -1.67 8.01 9.18
C ARG A 60 -2.79 9.00 8.83
N MET A 61 -2.48 10.08 8.11
CA MET A 61 -3.48 11.07 7.72
C MET A 61 -4.59 10.47 6.85
N SER A 62 -4.26 9.53 5.96
CA SER A 62 -5.24 8.89 5.10
C SER A 62 -6.16 7.93 5.86
N PHE A 63 -5.64 7.19 6.87
CA PHE A 63 -6.49 6.40 7.77
C PHE A 63 -7.36 7.30 8.64
N GLU A 64 -6.77 8.30 9.30
CA GLU A 64 -7.53 9.24 10.13
C GLU A 64 -8.64 9.94 9.34
N LEU A 65 -8.38 10.33 8.09
CA LEU A 65 -9.41 10.92 7.25
C LEU A 65 -10.50 9.91 6.90
N ALA A 66 -10.16 8.66 6.55
CA ALA A 66 -11.11 7.61 6.26
C ALA A 66 -12.03 7.31 7.47
N GLU A 67 -11.45 7.17 8.65
CA GLU A 67 -12.14 6.95 9.92
C GLU A 67 -13.15 8.07 10.22
N ARG A 68 -12.70 9.33 10.14
CA ARG A 68 -13.54 10.51 10.34
C ARG A 68 -14.64 10.64 9.28
N ARG A 69 -14.41 10.22 8.04
CA ARG A 69 -15.44 10.17 6.97
C ARG A 69 -16.52 9.14 7.27
N LEU A 70 -16.17 8.05 7.95
CA LEU A 70 -17.11 7.02 8.39
C LEU A 70 -17.78 7.34 9.73
N SER A 71 -17.45 8.46 10.37
CA SER A 71 -17.95 8.90 11.70
C SER A 71 -17.44 8.06 12.87
N ALA A 72 -16.29 7.40 12.73
CA ALA A 72 -15.64 6.69 13.84
C ALA A 72 -15.00 7.68 14.83
N ASP A 73 -14.89 7.26 16.10
CA ASP A 73 -14.04 7.90 17.10
C ASP A 73 -12.60 7.49 16.90
N VAL A 74 -11.71 8.48 16.76
CA VAL A 74 -10.32 8.25 16.36
C VAL A 74 -9.36 8.60 17.46
N LEU A 75 -8.53 7.61 17.86
CA LEU A 75 -7.42 7.79 18.78
C LEU A 75 -6.11 7.64 18.02
N ASN A 76 -5.19 8.57 18.25
CA ASN A 76 -3.85 8.52 17.64
C ASN A 76 -2.80 8.30 18.71
N PHE A 77 -2.01 7.24 18.55
CA PHE A 77 -0.88 6.92 19.40
C PHE A 77 0.43 7.09 18.61
N ALA A 78 1.36 7.83 19.19
CA ALA A 78 2.70 8.00 18.64
C ALA A 78 3.74 7.40 19.60
N ALA A 79 4.44 6.37 19.17
CA ALA A 79 5.41 5.64 20.00
C ALA A 79 6.53 6.53 20.52
N SER A 80 6.96 7.54 19.76
CA SER A 80 8.05 8.46 20.13
C SER A 80 7.77 9.32 21.36
N SER A 81 6.51 9.47 21.78
CA SER A 81 6.06 10.28 22.91
C SER A 81 5.38 9.48 24.03
N SER A 82 5.43 8.15 23.95
CA SER A 82 4.64 7.26 24.82
C SER A 82 5.48 6.49 25.86
N SER A 83 4.78 5.81 26.78
CA SER A 83 5.35 4.88 27.79
C SER A 83 6.08 3.68 27.16
N ALA A 84 5.89 3.35 25.87
CA ALA A 84 6.70 2.38 25.15
C ALA A 84 8.21 2.70 25.22
N ALA A 85 8.58 3.99 25.33
CA ALA A 85 9.95 4.42 25.59
C ALA A 85 10.46 4.04 27.00
N LYS A 86 9.57 3.58 27.91
CA LYS A 86 9.89 3.20 29.28
C LYS A 86 10.03 1.67 29.48
N GLY A 87 10.07 0.89 28.37
CA GLY A 87 10.24 -0.56 28.42
C GLY A 87 8.94 -1.39 28.47
N GLU A 88 7.78 -0.76 28.25
CA GLU A 88 6.50 -1.45 28.13
C GLU A 88 6.50 -2.33 26.87
N THR A 89 5.99 -3.57 26.98
CA THR A 89 5.88 -4.45 25.80
C THR A 89 4.77 -3.98 24.86
N LEU A 90 4.87 -4.42 23.59
CA LEU A 90 3.83 -4.13 22.60
C LEU A 90 2.44 -4.60 23.06
N LEU A 91 2.40 -5.80 23.65
CA LEU A 91 1.15 -6.41 24.11
C LEU A 91 0.56 -5.66 25.32
N ASP A 92 1.39 -5.22 26.26
CA ASP A 92 0.92 -4.45 27.42
C ASP A 92 0.36 -3.09 26.98
N THR A 93 1.07 -2.40 26.08
CA THR A 93 0.59 -1.13 25.51
C THR A 93 -0.77 -1.31 24.83
N VAL A 94 -0.93 -2.36 24.02
CA VAL A 94 -2.18 -2.60 23.29
C VAL A 94 -3.29 -3.01 24.25
N ASN A 95 -3.04 -3.85 25.25
CA ASN A 95 -4.02 -4.25 26.25
C ASN A 95 -4.53 -3.05 27.08
N ASN A 96 -3.63 -2.14 27.46
CA ASN A 96 -4.00 -0.90 28.14
C ASN A 96 -4.95 -0.04 27.26
N ILE A 97 -4.65 0.08 25.98
CA ILE A 97 -5.50 0.82 25.01
C ILE A 97 -6.86 0.11 24.85
N LEU A 98 -6.89 -1.20 24.69
CA LEU A 98 -8.14 -1.97 24.54
C LEU A 98 -9.03 -1.92 25.77
N SER A 99 -8.46 -1.72 26.96
CA SER A 99 -9.24 -1.52 28.20
C SER A 99 -10.12 -0.26 28.15
N MET A 100 -9.80 0.69 27.25
CA MET A 100 -10.63 1.87 26.96
C MET A 100 -11.76 1.59 25.95
N LYS A 101 -12.09 0.31 25.67
CA LYS A 101 -13.15 -0.12 24.73
C LYS A 101 -12.90 0.26 23.28
N VAL A 102 -11.66 0.06 22.82
CA VAL A 102 -11.30 0.21 21.41
C VAL A 102 -11.74 -1.02 20.62
N ASP A 103 -12.40 -0.82 19.47
CA ASP A 103 -12.96 -1.87 18.62
C ASP A 103 -11.99 -2.33 17.53
N MET A 104 -11.17 -1.42 17.01
CA MET A 104 -10.27 -1.69 15.90
C MET A 104 -8.90 -1.01 16.08
N VAL A 105 -7.86 -1.70 15.63
CA VAL A 105 -6.47 -1.25 15.69
C VAL A 105 -5.89 -1.14 14.27
N VAL A 106 -5.52 0.04 13.86
CA VAL A 106 -4.73 0.29 12.65
C VAL A 106 -3.26 0.36 13.05
N MET A 107 -2.47 -0.63 12.64
CA MET A 107 -1.10 -0.76 13.12
C MET A 107 -0.07 -0.59 12.01
N ARG A 108 0.97 0.22 12.27
CA ARG A 108 2.19 0.29 11.46
C ARG A 108 3.42 0.06 12.34
N HIS A 109 4.26 -0.89 11.95
CA HIS A 109 5.41 -1.32 12.75
C HIS A 109 6.65 -1.56 11.89
N SER A 110 7.85 -1.35 12.47
CA SER A 110 9.12 -1.63 11.79
C SER A 110 9.46 -3.12 11.72
N ALA A 111 8.95 -3.93 12.67
CA ALA A 111 9.15 -5.38 12.65
C ALA A 111 8.07 -6.05 11.79
N SER A 112 8.51 -6.90 10.85
CA SER A 112 7.65 -7.77 10.07
C SER A 112 6.92 -8.77 10.97
N GLY A 113 5.61 -8.97 10.76
CA GLY A 113 4.79 -9.90 11.55
C GLY A 113 4.18 -9.32 12.83
N ALA A 114 4.50 -8.08 13.23
CA ALA A 114 3.94 -7.49 14.44
C ALA A 114 2.39 -7.43 14.44
N PRO A 115 1.69 -7.08 13.35
CA PRO A 115 0.23 -7.17 13.28
C PRO A 115 -0.29 -8.61 13.42
N HIS A 116 0.41 -9.59 12.86
CA HIS A 116 0.05 -11.01 12.98
C HIS A 116 0.19 -11.50 14.42
N PHE A 117 1.27 -11.10 15.08
CA PHE A 117 1.46 -11.41 16.51
C PHE A 117 0.30 -10.87 17.34
N LEU A 118 -0.08 -9.61 17.17
CA LEU A 118 -1.20 -9.03 17.92
C LEU A 118 -2.53 -9.70 17.60
N ALA A 119 -2.78 -10.09 16.36
CA ALA A 119 -4.03 -10.74 15.96
C ALA A 119 -4.31 -12.06 16.69
N GLN A 120 -3.26 -12.72 17.17
CA GLN A 120 -3.35 -13.95 17.97
C GLN A 120 -3.64 -13.69 19.46
N HIS A 121 -3.46 -12.45 19.94
CA HIS A 121 -3.47 -12.14 21.37
C HIS A 121 -4.57 -11.17 21.80
N ILE A 122 -5.23 -10.50 20.84
CA ILE A 122 -6.25 -9.49 21.15
C ILE A 122 -7.57 -9.74 20.42
N PRO A 123 -8.71 -9.37 21.03
CA PRO A 123 -10.03 -9.55 20.42
C PRO A 123 -10.39 -8.52 19.35
N ALA A 124 -9.75 -7.34 19.33
CA ALA A 124 -10.06 -6.26 18.39
C ALA A 124 -9.66 -6.61 16.95
N ALA A 125 -10.37 -6.05 15.96
CA ALA A 125 -9.96 -6.16 14.56
C ALA A 125 -8.65 -5.41 14.31
N ILE A 126 -7.77 -5.97 13.47
CA ILE A 126 -6.47 -5.35 13.14
C ILE A 126 -6.38 -5.07 11.65
N VAL A 127 -5.92 -3.87 11.33
CA VAL A 127 -5.55 -3.45 9.97
C VAL A 127 -4.04 -3.18 9.93
N ASN A 128 -3.32 -3.94 9.11
CA ASN A 128 -1.90 -3.72 8.85
C ASN A 128 -1.71 -2.49 7.94
N ALA A 129 -1.18 -1.40 8.49
CA ALA A 129 -0.82 -0.18 7.76
C ALA A 129 0.65 -0.17 7.28
N GLY A 130 1.28 -1.34 7.27
CA GLY A 130 2.64 -1.63 6.81
C GLY A 130 3.55 -2.11 7.92
N ASP A 131 4.12 -3.31 7.77
CA ASP A 131 5.01 -3.93 8.73
C ASP A 131 6.35 -4.34 8.11
N GLY A 132 7.44 -3.78 8.60
CA GLY A 132 8.82 -4.06 8.15
C GLY A 132 8.96 -4.05 6.62
N ILE A 133 9.46 -5.15 6.09
CA ILE A 133 9.54 -5.45 4.65
C ILE A 133 8.46 -6.46 4.20
N ASN A 134 7.53 -6.86 5.09
CA ASN A 134 6.55 -7.90 4.84
C ASN A 134 5.41 -7.42 3.93
N GLU A 135 4.39 -6.75 4.46
CA GLU A 135 3.25 -6.32 3.64
C GLU A 135 2.73 -4.90 3.96
N HIS A 136 2.05 -4.32 2.99
CA HIS A 136 1.23 -3.10 3.12
C HIS A 136 -0.08 -3.29 2.34
N PRO A 137 -1.02 -4.08 2.87
CA PRO A 137 -2.18 -4.55 2.12
C PRO A 137 -3.03 -3.41 1.56
N THR A 138 -3.27 -2.34 2.32
CA THR A 138 -4.07 -1.21 1.81
C THR A 138 -3.38 -0.42 0.71
N GLN A 139 -2.04 -0.51 0.58
CA GLN A 139 -1.33 0.08 -0.55
C GLN A 139 -1.57 -0.75 -1.82
N ALA A 140 -1.43 -2.07 -1.75
CA ALA A 140 -1.71 -2.93 -2.91
C ALA A 140 -3.17 -2.82 -3.37
N LEU A 141 -4.11 -2.74 -2.43
CA LEU A 141 -5.53 -2.56 -2.73
C LEU A 141 -5.81 -1.22 -3.44
N LEU A 142 -5.20 -0.11 -2.99
CA LEU A 142 -5.38 1.18 -3.67
C LEU A 142 -4.68 1.22 -5.03
N ASP A 143 -3.54 0.55 -5.17
CA ASP A 143 -2.84 0.41 -6.45
C ASP A 143 -3.71 -0.36 -7.44
N ALA A 144 -4.26 -1.51 -7.04
CA ALA A 144 -5.18 -2.31 -7.83
C ALA A 144 -6.47 -1.54 -8.19
N PHE A 145 -7.03 -0.79 -7.24
CA PHE A 145 -8.19 0.05 -7.48
C PHE A 145 -7.89 1.10 -8.54
N SER A 146 -6.73 1.75 -8.46
CA SER A 146 -6.30 2.78 -9.43
C SER A 146 -6.08 2.21 -10.83
N ILE A 147 -5.50 1.00 -10.93
CA ILE A 147 -5.34 0.28 -12.21
C ILE A 147 -6.72 -0.06 -12.77
N ARG A 148 -7.62 -0.61 -11.95
CA ARG A 148 -8.98 -0.98 -12.36
C ARG A 148 -9.75 0.22 -12.92
N GLU A 149 -9.67 1.38 -12.28
CA GLU A 149 -10.31 2.60 -12.75
C GLU A 149 -9.71 3.09 -14.08
N LYS A 150 -8.40 3.03 -14.23
CA LYS A 150 -7.72 3.58 -15.42
C LYS A 150 -7.83 2.67 -16.63
N LEU A 151 -7.80 1.34 -16.43
CA LEU A 151 -7.72 0.34 -17.51
C LEU A 151 -8.93 -0.59 -17.61
N GLY A 152 -9.96 -0.38 -16.80
CA GLY A 152 -11.21 -1.17 -16.82
C GLY A 152 -11.13 -2.54 -16.15
N GLY A 153 -9.96 -2.96 -15.64
CA GLY A 153 -9.77 -4.27 -15.01
C GLY A 153 -8.32 -4.53 -14.64
N LEU A 154 -8.07 -5.72 -14.08
CA LEU A 154 -6.73 -6.19 -13.70
C LEU A 154 -6.31 -7.42 -14.51
N GLU A 155 -7.27 -8.29 -14.87
CA GLU A 155 -7.01 -9.54 -15.56
C GLU A 155 -6.32 -9.30 -16.90
N GLY A 156 -5.23 -10.03 -17.15
CA GLY A 156 -4.42 -9.93 -18.36
C GLY A 156 -3.62 -8.61 -18.50
N LYS A 157 -3.72 -7.68 -17.56
CA LYS A 157 -2.93 -6.43 -17.60
C LYS A 157 -1.48 -6.69 -17.24
N LYS A 158 -0.57 -6.08 -17.96
CA LYS A 158 0.88 -6.19 -17.78
C LYS A 158 1.37 -5.12 -16.83
N VAL A 159 1.75 -5.51 -15.61
CA VAL A 159 2.20 -4.59 -14.56
C VAL A 159 3.67 -4.80 -14.29
N ALA A 160 4.49 -3.77 -14.53
CA ALA A 160 5.90 -3.76 -14.14
C ALA A 160 6.06 -3.06 -12.78
N ILE A 161 6.68 -3.74 -11.82
CA ILE A 161 7.09 -3.20 -10.52
C ILE A 161 8.57 -2.88 -10.62
N LEU A 162 8.92 -1.59 -10.53
CA LEU A 162 10.25 -1.10 -10.88
C LEU A 162 11.01 -0.57 -9.67
N GLY A 163 12.26 -0.96 -9.51
CA GLY A 163 13.20 -0.34 -8.56
C GLY A 163 13.67 -1.24 -7.41
N ASP A 164 13.53 -0.76 -6.17
CA ASP A 164 13.98 -1.48 -4.96
C ASP A 164 12.96 -2.52 -4.51
N ILE A 165 13.04 -3.71 -5.08
CA ILE A 165 12.13 -4.82 -4.77
C ILE A 165 12.47 -5.43 -3.40
N MET A 166 13.77 -5.56 -3.09
CA MET A 166 14.27 -6.25 -1.91
C MET A 166 13.78 -5.63 -0.59
N HIS A 167 13.69 -4.31 -0.52
CA HIS A 167 13.32 -3.60 0.70
C HIS A 167 11.86 -3.09 0.68
N SER A 168 11.09 -3.45 -0.36
CA SER A 168 9.75 -2.90 -0.57
C SER A 168 8.64 -3.87 -0.19
N ARG A 169 8.01 -3.64 0.98
CA ARG A 169 6.75 -4.30 1.34
C ARG A 169 5.62 -4.03 0.34
N VAL A 170 5.69 -2.92 -0.39
CA VAL A 170 4.71 -2.59 -1.43
C VAL A 170 4.86 -3.50 -2.63
N ALA A 171 6.09 -3.84 -3.03
CA ALA A 171 6.34 -4.81 -4.10
C ALA A 171 5.69 -6.15 -3.77
N LEU A 172 5.94 -6.67 -2.57
CA LEU A 172 5.45 -7.98 -2.15
C LEU A 172 3.92 -8.04 -2.11
N SER A 173 3.26 -7.04 -1.48
CA SER A 173 1.80 -6.98 -1.45
C SER A 173 1.19 -6.85 -2.85
N ASN A 174 1.81 -6.06 -3.75
CA ASN A 174 1.34 -5.95 -5.14
C ASN A 174 1.50 -7.26 -5.91
N ILE A 175 2.62 -7.98 -5.73
CA ILE A 175 2.82 -9.29 -6.36
C ILE A 175 1.69 -10.26 -5.95
N TYR A 176 1.39 -10.37 -4.65
CA TYR A 176 0.30 -11.23 -4.18
C TYR A 176 -1.05 -10.82 -4.76
N LEU A 177 -1.39 -9.53 -4.72
CA LEU A 177 -2.69 -9.06 -5.18
C LEU A 177 -2.87 -9.23 -6.68
N LEU A 178 -1.92 -8.74 -7.47
CA LEU A 178 -1.99 -8.75 -8.92
C LEU A 178 -2.04 -10.18 -9.46
N LYS A 179 -1.28 -11.11 -8.84
CA LYS A 179 -1.32 -12.53 -9.20
C LYS A 179 -2.70 -13.14 -8.94
N LYS A 180 -3.31 -12.87 -7.76
CA LYS A 180 -4.67 -13.33 -7.43
C LYS A 180 -5.72 -12.79 -8.40
N MET A 181 -5.50 -11.57 -8.91
CA MET A 181 -6.41 -10.91 -9.85
C MET A 181 -6.13 -11.20 -11.33
N GLY A 182 -5.20 -12.11 -11.62
CA GLY A 182 -4.93 -12.56 -12.99
C GLY A 182 -4.14 -11.58 -13.85
N ALA A 183 -3.41 -10.63 -13.26
CA ALA A 183 -2.50 -9.76 -13.99
C ALA A 183 -1.17 -10.48 -14.30
N GLU A 184 -0.53 -10.09 -15.40
CA GLU A 184 0.84 -10.48 -15.70
C GLU A 184 1.80 -9.55 -14.97
N ILE A 185 2.81 -10.10 -14.29
CA ILE A 185 3.71 -9.34 -13.44
C ILE A 185 5.15 -9.46 -13.92
N MET A 186 5.82 -8.33 -14.02
CA MET A 186 7.26 -8.25 -14.20
C MET A 186 7.85 -7.39 -13.09
N VAL A 187 8.94 -7.83 -12.48
CA VAL A 187 9.76 -6.98 -11.62
C VAL A 187 11.01 -6.56 -12.36
N ALA A 188 11.41 -5.29 -12.23
CA ALA A 188 12.62 -4.83 -12.88
C ALA A 188 13.41 -3.83 -12.02
N GLY A 189 14.74 -3.94 -12.05
CA GLY A 189 15.64 -3.09 -11.28
C GLY A 189 17.08 -3.59 -11.32
N PRO A 190 17.97 -2.95 -10.55
CA PRO A 190 19.34 -3.44 -10.40
C PRO A 190 19.36 -4.87 -9.83
N PRO A 191 20.25 -5.75 -10.29
CA PRO A 191 20.37 -7.10 -9.74
C PRO A 191 20.58 -7.14 -8.22
N THR A 192 21.24 -6.13 -7.67
CA THR A 192 21.50 -5.97 -6.23
C THR A 192 20.24 -5.59 -5.41
N LEU A 193 19.18 -5.15 -6.06
CA LEU A 193 17.91 -4.74 -5.44
C LEU A 193 16.75 -5.70 -5.74
N ILE A 194 17.03 -6.81 -6.42
CA ILE A 194 16.06 -7.89 -6.67
C ILE A 194 16.46 -9.11 -5.84
N PRO A 195 15.58 -9.63 -4.96
CA PRO A 195 15.90 -10.84 -4.20
C PRO A 195 16.26 -12.01 -5.12
N PRO A 196 17.30 -12.79 -4.81
CA PRO A 196 17.60 -14.02 -5.56
C PRO A 196 16.40 -14.97 -5.48
N TYR A 197 16.19 -15.76 -6.52
CA TYR A 197 15.08 -16.74 -6.62
C TYR A 197 13.66 -16.14 -6.58
N LEU A 198 13.50 -14.83 -6.73
CA LEU A 198 12.19 -14.19 -6.73
C LEU A 198 11.30 -14.72 -7.84
N GLN A 199 11.88 -14.96 -9.02
CA GLN A 199 11.16 -15.50 -10.18
C GLN A 199 10.53 -16.85 -9.88
N GLU A 200 11.30 -17.77 -9.30
CA GLU A 200 10.86 -19.13 -8.96
C GLU A 200 9.87 -19.12 -7.79
N ALA A 201 10.14 -18.30 -6.76
CA ALA A 201 9.33 -18.25 -5.55
C ALA A 201 7.93 -17.67 -5.79
N PHE A 202 7.81 -16.70 -6.69
CA PHE A 202 6.55 -16.00 -6.96
C PHE A 202 5.98 -16.24 -8.34
N ASP A 203 6.72 -16.98 -9.23
CA ASP A 203 6.33 -17.18 -10.61
C ASP A 203 6.01 -15.83 -11.30
N VAL A 204 6.98 -14.92 -11.25
CA VAL A 204 6.95 -13.60 -11.87
C VAL A 204 8.14 -13.43 -12.81
N ARG A 205 8.01 -12.59 -13.82
CA ARG A 205 9.15 -12.29 -14.70
C ARG A 205 10.13 -11.35 -14.01
N VAL A 206 11.42 -11.57 -14.20
CA VAL A 206 12.49 -10.67 -13.74
C VAL A 206 13.20 -10.10 -14.95
N GLU A 207 13.38 -8.78 -14.98
CA GLU A 207 14.08 -8.07 -16.03
C GLU A 207 15.08 -7.06 -15.41
N TYR A 208 16.27 -7.00 -15.94
CA TYR A 208 17.31 -6.08 -15.46
C TYR A 208 17.47 -4.84 -16.36
N ASN A 209 16.76 -4.80 -17.48
CA ASN A 209 16.74 -3.68 -18.41
C ASN A 209 15.44 -2.90 -18.28
N LEU A 210 15.53 -1.66 -17.75
CA LEU A 210 14.37 -0.81 -17.55
C LEU A 210 13.57 -0.57 -18.84
N ARG A 211 14.26 -0.33 -19.97
CA ARG A 211 13.60 -0.06 -21.25
C ARG A 211 12.73 -1.24 -21.69
N LYS A 212 13.25 -2.47 -21.60
CA LYS A 212 12.50 -3.70 -21.94
C LYS A 212 11.27 -3.87 -21.04
N ALA A 213 11.40 -3.55 -19.75
CA ALA A 213 10.26 -3.60 -18.82
C ALA A 213 9.17 -2.59 -19.20
N LEU A 214 9.55 -1.36 -19.57
CA LEU A 214 8.61 -0.33 -20.00
C LEU A 214 8.00 -0.64 -21.38
N GLU A 215 8.74 -1.23 -22.31
CA GLU A 215 8.21 -1.70 -23.59
C GLU A 215 7.16 -2.80 -23.43
N TRP A 216 7.30 -3.62 -22.41
CA TRP A 216 6.40 -4.74 -22.15
C TRP A 216 5.12 -4.33 -21.41
N CYS A 217 5.18 -3.41 -20.42
CA CYS A 217 4.10 -3.16 -19.48
C CYS A 217 3.02 -2.19 -19.98
N ASP A 218 1.81 -2.33 -19.43
CA ASP A 218 0.72 -1.34 -19.53
C ASP A 218 0.77 -0.36 -18.36
N VAL A 219 1.28 -0.83 -17.21
CA VAL A 219 1.41 -0.07 -15.96
C VAL A 219 2.83 -0.22 -15.42
N ALA A 220 3.46 0.89 -15.09
CA ALA A 220 4.73 0.95 -14.39
C ALA A 220 4.52 1.47 -12.96
N ASN A 221 4.60 0.59 -11.97
CA ASN A 221 4.59 0.95 -10.55
C ASN A 221 6.03 1.15 -10.10
N VAL A 222 6.44 2.42 -10.07
CA VAL A 222 7.82 2.81 -9.73
C VAL A 222 7.97 2.89 -8.23
N LEU A 223 8.87 2.09 -7.67
CA LEU A 223 9.10 2.04 -6.23
C LEU A 223 10.13 3.09 -5.80
N ARG A 224 9.90 3.64 -4.62
CA ARG A 224 10.87 4.50 -3.96
C ARG A 224 12.13 3.71 -3.58
N ILE A 225 13.30 4.28 -3.80
CA ILE A 225 14.55 3.76 -3.24
C ILE A 225 14.56 3.97 -1.72
N GLN A 226 14.67 2.88 -0.97
CA GLN A 226 14.53 2.84 0.49
C GLN A 226 15.90 3.01 1.17
N LEU A 227 16.57 4.15 0.98
CA LEU A 227 17.92 4.39 1.51
C LEU A 227 18.04 4.15 3.02
N GLU A 228 16.98 4.45 3.75
CA GLU A 228 16.90 4.27 5.21
C GLU A 228 16.83 2.80 5.65
N ARG A 229 16.61 1.86 4.72
CA ARG A 229 16.55 0.41 4.99
C ARG A 229 17.76 -0.34 4.45
N GLN A 230 18.62 0.34 3.71
CA GLN A 230 19.81 -0.27 3.14
C GLN A 230 20.97 -0.20 4.12
N ASN A 231 21.43 -1.36 4.60
CA ASN A 231 22.59 -1.48 5.49
C ASN A 231 23.91 -1.61 4.72
N GLN A 232 23.87 -1.63 3.38
CA GLN A 232 25.01 -1.83 2.48
C GLN A 232 24.87 -0.91 1.28
N VAL A 233 25.99 -0.63 0.62
CA VAL A 233 26.02 0.09 -0.66
C VAL A 233 25.62 -0.88 -1.77
N LEU A 234 24.39 -0.76 -2.26
CA LEU A 234 23.82 -1.64 -3.29
C LEU A 234 23.90 -1.08 -4.71
N PHE A 235 24.29 0.19 -4.84
CA PHE A 235 24.61 0.89 -6.10
C PHE A 235 25.54 2.05 -5.80
N SER A 236 26.32 2.49 -6.79
CA SER A 236 27.45 3.41 -6.59
C SER A 236 27.02 4.82 -6.17
N SER A 237 25.90 5.33 -6.73
CA SER A 237 25.35 6.64 -6.40
C SER A 237 23.90 6.78 -6.90
N LEU A 238 23.16 7.74 -6.32
CA LEU A 238 21.79 8.08 -6.79
C LEU A 238 21.79 8.58 -8.24
N ARG A 239 22.87 9.27 -8.66
CA ARG A 239 23.03 9.74 -10.04
C ARG A 239 23.15 8.56 -11.01
N GLU A 240 23.96 7.57 -10.67
CA GLU A 240 24.12 6.37 -11.50
C GLU A 240 22.85 5.54 -11.54
N TYR A 241 22.17 5.40 -10.40
CA TYR A 241 20.86 4.79 -10.36
C TYR A 241 19.88 5.49 -11.31
N ASN A 242 19.78 6.82 -11.27
CA ASN A 242 18.90 7.58 -12.18
C ASN A 242 19.29 7.40 -13.64
N LEU A 243 20.60 7.36 -13.96
CA LEU A 243 21.05 7.16 -15.33
C LEU A 243 20.60 5.80 -15.91
N ALA A 244 20.66 4.74 -15.10
CA ALA A 244 20.36 3.36 -15.51
C ALA A 244 18.90 2.96 -15.30
N TYR A 245 18.26 3.41 -14.21
CA TYR A 245 16.95 2.94 -13.76
C TYR A 245 15.93 4.06 -13.47
N GLY A 246 16.29 5.33 -13.63
CA GLY A 246 15.34 6.44 -13.52
C GLY A 246 14.39 6.47 -14.72
N VAL A 247 13.08 6.53 -14.44
CA VAL A 247 12.07 6.66 -15.50
C VAL A 247 12.06 8.12 -15.98
N LYS A 248 12.40 8.32 -17.26
CA LYS A 248 12.56 9.62 -17.91
C LYS A 248 11.51 9.84 -18.98
N LYS A 249 11.11 11.10 -19.15
CA LYS A 249 10.12 11.46 -20.19
C LYS A 249 10.59 11.10 -21.58
N SER A 250 11.84 11.38 -21.92
CA SER A 250 12.41 11.02 -23.23
C SER A 250 12.35 9.52 -23.53
N MET A 251 12.52 8.67 -22.47
CA MET A 251 12.36 7.22 -22.63
C MET A 251 10.91 6.87 -22.93
N LEU A 252 9.95 7.40 -22.17
CA LEU A 252 8.51 7.13 -22.39
C LEU A 252 8.04 7.60 -23.76
N ASP A 253 8.46 8.80 -24.18
CA ASP A 253 8.10 9.36 -25.50
C ASP A 253 8.63 8.49 -26.65
N SER A 254 9.78 7.81 -26.45
CA SER A 254 10.38 6.92 -27.44
C SER A 254 9.71 5.55 -27.57
N LEU A 255 8.81 5.16 -26.65
CA LEU A 255 8.15 3.85 -26.67
C LEU A 255 7.02 3.74 -27.70
N GLY A 256 6.48 4.86 -28.17
CA GLY A 256 5.36 4.87 -29.11
C GLY A 256 4.04 4.33 -28.55
N LYS A 257 3.92 4.18 -27.24
CA LYS A 257 2.70 3.76 -26.53
C LYS A 257 2.53 4.53 -25.22
N GLU A 258 1.29 4.62 -24.75
CA GLU A 258 1.01 5.16 -23.42
C GLU A 258 1.15 4.09 -22.35
N ILE A 259 1.80 4.45 -21.24
CA ILE A 259 1.97 3.61 -20.06
C ILE A 259 1.43 4.38 -18.86
N VAL A 260 0.68 3.71 -17.99
CA VAL A 260 0.23 4.29 -16.73
C VAL A 260 1.38 4.31 -15.73
N ILE A 261 1.72 5.49 -15.21
CA ILE A 261 2.78 5.66 -14.21
C ILE A 261 2.18 5.77 -12.82
N MET A 262 2.64 4.92 -11.92
CA MET A 262 2.25 4.83 -10.52
C MET A 262 3.46 4.94 -9.59
N HIS A 263 3.24 5.40 -8.35
CA HIS A 263 4.27 5.46 -7.32
C HIS A 263 3.63 5.48 -5.92
N PRO A 264 4.06 4.64 -4.97
CA PRO A 264 3.45 4.58 -3.63
C PRO A 264 3.78 5.79 -2.75
N GLY A 265 4.71 6.65 -3.20
CA GLY A 265 5.18 7.85 -2.50
C GLY A 265 5.98 7.58 -1.21
N PRO A 266 6.79 8.56 -0.76
CA PRO A 266 7.14 9.81 -1.45
C PRO A 266 8.06 9.55 -2.64
N ILE A 267 8.02 10.42 -3.64
CA ILE A 267 8.91 10.35 -4.79
C ILE A 267 10.24 10.97 -4.44
N ASN A 268 11.35 10.29 -4.73
CA ASN A 268 12.67 10.92 -4.81
C ASN A 268 12.85 11.45 -6.25
N ARG A 269 12.37 12.68 -6.49
CA ARG A 269 12.42 13.30 -7.82
C ARG A 269 13.86 13.39 -8.34
N GLY A 270 14.06 12.95 -9.59
CA GLY A 270 15.41 12.88 -10.19
C GLY A 270 16.23 11.68 -9.72
N VAL A 271 15.61 10.71 -9.05
CA VAL A 271 16.22 9.41 -8.69
C VAL A 271 15.52 8.28 -9.42
N GLU A 272 14.42 7.76 -8.88
CA GLU A 272 13.65 6.70 -9.51
C GLU A 272 12.66 7.22 -10.57
N LEU A 273 12.24 8.49 -10.45
CA LEU A 273 11.26 9.11 -11.32
C LEU A 273 11.60 10.59 -11.53
N ASP A 274 11.71 11.01 -12.77
CA ASP A 274 11.94 12.42 -13.10
C ASP A 274 10.67 13.25 -12.88
N SER A 275 10.84 14.54 -12.60
CA SER A 275 9.72 15.44 -12.24
C SER A 275 8.70 15.58 -13.35
N ASP A 276 9.14 15.69 -14.59
CA ASP A 276 8.29 15.81 -15.78
C ASP A 276 7.45 14.55 -16.05
N VAL A 277 7.93 13.38 -15.64
CA VAL A 277 7.15 12.13 -15.68
C VAL A 277 6.14 12.10 -14.53
N ALA A 278 6.56 12.45 -13.31
CA ALA A 278 5.67 12.47 -12.14
C ALA A 278 4.48 13.42 -12.32
N ASP A 279 4.69 14.53 -13.04
CA ASP A 279 3.69 15.58 -13.28
C ASP A 279 2.99 15.42 -14.66
N SER A 280 3.26 14.33 -15.39
CA SER A 280 2.69 14.06 -16.71
C SER A 280 1.24 13.56 -16.66
N LYS A 281 0.57 13.57 -17.80
CA LYS A 281 -0.79 12.99 -17.97
C LYS A 281 -0.84 11.47 -17.81
N GLN A 282 0.29 10.77 -17.96
CA GLN A 282 0.41 9.34 -17.77
C GLN A 282 0.47 8.97 -16.29
N SER A 283 0.83 9.93 -15.43
CA SER A 283 0.95 9.74 -13.97
C SER A 283 -0.42 9.79 -13.29
N ILE A 284 -0.73 8.75 -12.54
CA ILE A 284 -1.94 8.69 -11.69
C ILE A 284 -1.62 8.75 -10.20
N ILE A 285 -0.44 9.25 -9.84
CA ILE A 285 0.09 9.25 -8.46
C ILE A 285 -0.83 9.99 -7.49
N LEU A 286 -1.36 11.16 -7.88
CA LEU A 286 -2.30 11.90 -7.04
C LEU A 286 -3.66 11.20 -6.95
N GLN A 287 -4.08 10.52 -8.01
CA GLN A 287 -5.28 9.69 -7.99
C GLN A 287 -5.14 8.49 -7.04
N GLN A 288 -3.93 7.87 -6.95
CA GLN A 288 -3.64 6.85 -5.94
C GLN A 288 -3.83 7.38 -4.51
N VAL A 289 -3.48 8.64 -4.25
CA VAL A 289 -3.66 9.24 -2.90
C VAL A 289 -5.15 9.37 -2.56
N GLU A 290 -5.97 9.85 -3.50
CA GLU A 290 -7.43 9.94 -3.33
C GLU A 290 -8.05 8.54 -3.15
N ASN A 291 -7.70 7.60 -4.02
CA ASN A 291 -8.14 6.22 -3.98
C ASN A 291 -7.76 5.52 -2.67
N GLY A 292 -6.63 5.93 -2.09
CA GLY A 292 -6.21 5.43 -0.79
C GLY A 292 -7.19 5.75 0.34
N VAL A 293 -7.88 6.88 0.30
CA VAL A 293 -8.92 7.22 1.30
C VAL A 293 -10.14 6.32 1.10
N ALA A 294 -10.63 6.18 -0.15
CA ALA A 294 -11.79 5.35 -0.46
C ALA A 294 -11.58 3.87 -0.10
N VAL A 295 -10.40 3.32 -0.44
CA VAL A 295 -10.04 1.93 -0.11
C VAL A 295 -9.95 1.71 1.41
N ARG A 296 -9.38 2.66 2.15
CA ARG A 296 -9.32 2.56 3.63
C ARG A 296 -10.70 2.67 4.25
N MET A 297 -11.59 3.53 3.72
CA MET A 297 -12.99 3.55 4.13
C MET A 297 -13.65 2.18 3.91
N ALA A 298 -13.47 1.57 2.74
CA ALA A 298 -14.02 0.25 2.43
C ALA A 298 -13.53 -0.83 3.39
N VAL A 299 -12.22 -0.89 3.63
CA VAL A 299 -11.60 -1.86 4.54
C VAL A 299 -12.16 -1.72 5.96
N LEU A 300 -12.17 -0.50 6.51
CA LEU A 300 -12.67 -0.24 7.87
C LEU A 300 -14.15 -0.61 8.00
N TYR A 301 -14.96 -0.21 7.02
CA TYR A 301 -16.40 -0.52 6.99
C TYR A 301 -16.67 -2.03 6.95
N LEU A 302 -15.98 -2.77 6.07
CA LEU A 302 -16.18 -4.20 5.91
C LEU A 302 -15.69 -5.00 7.11
N LEU A 303 -14.57 -4.60 7.75
CA LEU A 303 -14.07 -5.24 8.96
C LEU A 303 -14.96 -4.97 10.19
N ALA A 304 -15.65 -3.85 10.25
CA ALA A 304 -16.64 -3.58 11.27
C ALA A 304 -17.96 -4.36 11.06
N GLY A 305 -18.01 -5.26 10.08
CA GLY A 305 -19.18 -6.09 9.80
C GLY A 305 -20.19 -5.47 8.87
N GLY A 306 -19.85 -4.39 8.19
CA GLY A 306 -20.74 -3.71 7.24
C GLY A 306 -22.03 -3.21 7.90
N LYS A 307 -22.04 -3.00 9.20
CA LYS A 307 -23.18 -2.49 9.97
C LYS A 307 -23.40 -1.02 9.64
N GLY A 308 -24.17 -0.77 8.62
CA GLY A 308 -24.75 0.52 8.33
C GLY A 308 -26.22 0.27 8.09
N GLU A 309 -27.05 0.65 9.04
CA GLU A 309 -28.43 1.01 8.80
C GLU A 309 -28.50 2.47 8.37
#